data_2442bc003daa6eaa7f58c420a1a2ab15
#
_entry.id   2442bc003daa6eaa7f58c420a1a2ab15
#
_cell.length_a   1.000
_cell.length_b   1.000
_cell.length_c   1.000
_cell.angle_alpha   90.00
_cell.angle_beta   90.00
_cell.angle_gamma   90.00
#
_symmetry.space_group_name_H-M   'P 1'
#
loop_
_entity.id
_entity.type
_entity.pdbx_description
1 polymer ?
#
loop_
_entity_poly.entity_id
_entity_poly.type
_entity_poly.pdbx_seq_one_letter_code
_entity_poly.pdbx_strand_id
1 'polypeptide(L)'
;RGNNVLMDVKNRDHGQTFDDAELVWDYLFSGCYKDESGRLHHSEPRKKWCVDEVNFAVAKDRRKAWVNNGIMELHIPCFFWEKIKYHGLNGNAIVRGSYAYIPVSSLAEIFHMRLKTEENGRVAYLCGAPQIGKIISEEVEEIQFAEGNIACIVNNSVESMYAEAVMKENELCVSLEWFARRFLKLSVSECDGVVYATDHPSRISWHMADLIRTYLT
;
A
#
# COMPACT_ATOMS: atom_id res chain seq x y z
N ARG A 1 -33.26 14.20 11.90
CA ARG A 1 -31.78 14.19 11.81
C ARG A 1 -31.46 13.81 10.39
N GLY A 2 -30.96 14.75 9.57
CA GLY A 2 -30.52 14.45 8.21
C GLY A 2 -29.26 13.59 8.26
N ASN A 3 -29.26 12.50 7.50
CA ASN A 3 -28.03 11.71 7.29
C ASN A 3 -27.18 12.51 6.28
N ASN A 4 -26.15 13.16 6.77
CA ASN A 4 -25.12 13.74 5.92
C ASN A 4 -24.16 12.64 5.54
N VAL A 5 -24.02 12.37 4.26
CA VAL A 5 -23.03 11.44 3.72
C VAL A 5 -21.94 12.29 3.06
N LEU A 6 -20.71 12.13 3.53
CA LEU A 6 -19.54 12.69 2.88
C LEU A 6 -19.02 11.64 1.90
N MET A 7 -18.97 12.00 0.63
CA MET A 7 -18.37 11.21 -0.42
C MET A 7 -17.01 11.78 -0.76
N ASP A 8 -15.95 11.07 -0.40
CA ASP A 8 -14.61 11.39 -0.82
C ASP A 8 -14.27 10.57 -2.06
N VAL A 9 -14.21 11.24 -3.20
CA VAL A 9 -13.83 10.60 -4.48
C VAL A 9 -12.33 10.72 -4.65
N LYS A 10 -11.63 9.66 -4.28
CA LYS A 10 -10.18 9.59 -4.39
C LYS A 10 -9.71 9.79 -5.84
N ASN A 11 -8.55 10.42 -5.99
CA ASN A 11 -7.90 10.65 -7.29
C ASN A 11 -8.62 11.62 -8.24
N ARG A 12 -9.38 12.55 -7.70
CA ARG A 12 -10.04 13.60 -8.49
C ARG A 12 -9.65 14.99 -8.02
N ASP A 13 -9.43 15.88 -8.97
CA ASP A 13 -9.23 17.30 -8.73
C ASP A 13 -10.53 18.02 -8.42
N HIS A 14 -10.41 19.13 -7.73
CA HIS A 14 -11.51 20.05 -7.49
C HIS A 14 -12.03 20.59 -8.86
N GLY A 15 -13.23 20.18 -9.23
CA GLY A 15 -13.86 20.56 -10.51
C GLY A 15 -14.08 19.42 -11.50
N GLN A 16 -13.53 18.24 -11.28
CA GLN A 16 -13.76 17.04 -12.11
C GLN A 16 -14.94 16.18 -11.61
N THR A 17 -15.80 16.74 -10.77
CA THR A 17 -16.91 16.02 -10.13
C THR A 17 -18.07 15.69 -11.08
N PHE A 18 -18.13 16.31 -12.25
CA PHE A 18 -19.20 16.05 -13.22
C PHE A 18 -19.08 14.68 -13.88
N ASP A 19 -17.85 14.19 -14.07
CA ASP A 19 -17.59 12.87 -14.67
C ASP A 19 -17.99 11.73 -13.72
N ASP A 20 -18.18 12.04 -12.44
CA ASP A 20 -18.52 11.07 -11.40
C ASP A 20 -20.02 11.06 -11.05
N ALA A 21 -20.85 11.76 -11.81
CA ALA A 21 -22.29 11.87 -11.54
C ALA A 21 -22.98 10.50 -11.51
N GLU A 22 -22.61 9.58 -12.40
CA GLU A 22 -23.14 8.21 -12.41
C GLU A 22 -22.73 7.45 -11.15
N LEU A 23 -21.47 7.60 -10.73
CA LEU A 23 -20.95 7.00 -9.50
C LEU A 23 -21.72 7.54 -8.28
N VAL A 24 -21.88 8.86 -8.18
CA VAL A 24 -22.64 9.50 -7.10
C VAL A 24 -24.09 9.00 -7.10
N TRP A 25 -24.71 8.89 -8.28
CA TRP A 25 -26.04 8.36 -8.42
C TRP A 25 -26.16 6.93 -7.90
N ASP A 26 -25.27 6.03 -8.36
CA ASP A 26 -25.32 4.63 -8.02
C ASP A 26 -25.14 4.35 -6.53
N TYR A 27 -24.28 5.11 -5.87
CA TYR A 27 -23.97 4.89 -4.44
C TYR A 27 -24.86 5.69 -3.47
N LEU A 28 -25.38 6.83 -3.89
CA LEU A 28 -26.13 7.69 -2.97
C LEU A 28 -27.63 7.78 -3.31
N PHE A 29 -27.95 7.95 -4.58
CA PHE A 29 -29.29 8.36 -4.99
C PHE A 29 -30.12 7.29 -5.69
N SER A 30 -29.51 6.20 -6.18
CA SER A 30 -30.24 5.16 -6.91
C SER A 30 -31.31 4.45 -6.07
N GLY A 31 -31.24 4.55 -4.75
CA GLY A 31 -32.25 4.07 -3.83
C GLY A 31 -33.31 5.12 -3.45
N CYS A 32 -33.19 6.35 -3.96
CA CYS A 32 -34.12 7.42 -3.65
C CYS A 32 -35.17 7.53 -4.75
N TYR A 33 -36.44 7.49 -4.38
CA TYR A 33 -37.55 7.70 -5.32
C TYR A 33 -38.72 8.45 -4.66
N LYS A 34 -39.54 9.12 -5.48
CA LYS A 34 -40.78 9.71 -5.03
C LYS A 34 -41.95 8.83 -5.46
N ASP A 35 -42.88 8.61 -4.55
CA ASP A 35 -44.16 7.96 -4.89
C ASP A 35 -45.10 8.90 -5.63
N GLU A 36 -46.29 8.38 -6.00
CA GLU A 36 -47.32 9.15 -6.70
C GLU A 36 -47.81 10.37 -5.92
N SER A 37 -47.68 10.36 -4.60
CA SER A 37 -48.01 11.49 -3.73
C SER A 37 -46.86 12.54 -3.63
N GLY A 38 -45.71 12.28 -4.24
CA GLY A 38 -44.54 13.12 -4.17
C GLY A 38 -43.71 12.93 -2.91
N ARG A 39 -44.02 11.95 -2.07
CA ARG A 39 -43.24 11.64 -0.85
C ARG A 39 -41.95 10.92 -1.21
N LEU A 40 -40.86 11.40 -0.64
CA LEU A 40 -39.51 10.78 -0.84
C LEU A 40 -39.39 9.52 -0.03
N HIS A 41 -38.97 8.46 -0.69
CA HIS A 41 -38.64 7.18 -0.13
C HIS A 41 -37.14 6.88 -0.32
N HIS A 42 -36.57 6.15 0.61
CA HIS A 42 -35.18 5.68 0.57
C HIS A 42 -35.17 4.15 0.68
N SER A 43 -34.54 3.52 -0.28
CA SER A 43 -34.15 2.10 -0.23
C SER A 43 -32.63 1.99 -0.32
N GLU A 44 -32.08 0.77 -0.26
CA GLU A 44 -30.65 0.59 -0.45
C GLU A 44 -30.22 1.02 -1.86
N PRO A 45 -29.12 1.77 -2.01
CA PRO A 45 -28.54 2.09 -3.31
C PRO A 45 -28.16 0.84 -4.10
N ARG A 46 -28.09 0.98 -5.43
CA ARG A 46 -27.69 -0.12 -6.34
C ARG A 46 -26.32 -0.69 -6.02
N LYS A 47 -25.38 0.18 -5.62
CA LYS A 47 -24.04 -0.20 -5.22
C LYS A 47 -23.84 0.12 -3.75
N LYS A 48 -23.29 -0.82 -3.02
CA LYS A 48 -22.85 -0.58 -1.65
C LYS A 48 -21.49 0.09 -1.66
N TRP A 49 -21.30 1.01 -0.73
CA TRP A 49 -20.00 1.57 -0.46
C TRP A 49 -18.97 0.48 -0.21
N CYS A 50 -17.88 0.58 -0.93
CA CYS A 50 -16.69 -0.15 -0.63
C CYS A 50 -15.83 0.76 0.25
N VAL A 51 -15.78 0.47 1.52
CA VAL A 51 -14.86 1.15 2.43
C VAL A 51 -13.54 0.42 2.34
N ASP A 52 -12.45 1.15 2.06
CA ASP A 52 -11.12 0.56 2.16
C ASP A 52 -10.94 0.03 3.59
N GLU A 53 -10.94 -1.30 3.77
CA GLU A 53 -10.69 -1.91 5.07
C GLU A 53 -9.21 -1.87 5.43
N VAL A 54 -8.35 -1.70 4.42
CA VAL A 54 -6.91 -1.61 4.56
C VAL A 54 -6.38 -0.40 3.81
N ASN A 55 -5.69 0.46 4.56
CA ASN A 55 -4.95 1.60 4.05
C ASN A 55 -3.55 1.57 4.64
N PHE A 56 -2.56 1.55 3.77
CA PHE A 56 -1.17 1.60 4.18
C PHE A 56 -0.40 2.59 3.30
N ALA A 57 0.36 3.49 3.91
CA ALA A 57 1.17 4.44 3.15
C ALA A 57 2.51 4.72 3.82
N VAL A 58 3.52 4.90 2.98
CA VAL A 58 4.84 5.41 3.37
C VAL A 58 5.24 6.53 2.43
N ALA A 59 6.10 7.43 2.89
CA ALA A 59 6.64 8.49 2.06
C ALA A 59 8.17 8.49 2.12
N LYS A 60 8.79 8.87 1.00
CA LYS A 60 10.23 9.02 0.87
C LYS A 60 10.77 9.94 1.97
N ASP A 61 11.88 9.52 2.59
CA ASP A 61 12.59 10.24 3.65
C ASP A 61 11.74 10.49 4.91
N ARG A 62 10.63 9.75 5.10
CA ARG A 62 9.81 9.78 6.31
C ARG A 62 10.01 8.52 7.13
N ARG A 63 10.05 8.72 8.46
CA ARG A 63 10.20 7.63 9.46
C ARG A 63 8.85 7.13 9.99
N LYS A 64 7.77 7.57 9.42
CA LYS A 64 6.41 7.18 9.80
C LYS A 64 5.71 6.48 8.64
N ALA A 65 4.86 5.52 8.98
CA ALA A 65 3.93 4.87 8.08
C ALA A 65 2.50 5.13 8.56
N TRP A 66 1.60 5.36 7.63
CA TRP A 66 0.17 5.36 7.92
C TRP A 66 -0.35 3.93 7.73
N VAL A 67 -0.87 3.33 8.79
CA VAL A 67 -1.40 1.96 8.79
C VAL A 67 -2.85 2.01 9.28
N ASN A 68 -3.78 1.77 8.38
CA ASN A 68 -5.22 1.96 8.60
C ASN A 68 -5.49 3.38 9.13
N ASN A 69 -5.96 3.53 10.35
CA ASN A 69 -6.26 4.84 10.95
C ASN A 69 -5.18 5.30 11.95
N GLY A 70 -4.03 4.63 11.97
CA GLY A 70 -2.94 4.89 12.91
C GLY A 70 -1.63 5.27 12.23
N ILE A 71 -0.73 5.84 13.01
CA ILE A 71 0.66 6.09 12.60
C ILE A 71 1.55 5.10 13.34
N MET A 72 2.47 4.48 12.60
CA MET A 72 3.54 3.64 13.14
C MET A 72 4.90 4.23 12.77
N GLU A 73 5.88 4.10 13.64
CA GLU A 73 7.24 4.52 13.33
C GLU A 73 8.01 3.41 12.62
N LEU A 74 8.79 3.80 11.63
CA LEU A 74 9.74 2.92 10.95
C LEU A 74 11.09 2.99 11.65
N HIS A 75 11.80 1.89 11.72
CA HIS A 75 13.13 1.83 12.35
C HIS A 75 14.15 2.73 11.64
N ILE A 76 14.04 2.86 10.32
CA ILE A 76 14.73 3.91 9.53
C ILE A 76 13.74 4.57 8.57
N PRO A 77 14.06 5.76 8.04
CA PRO A 77 13.20 6.41 7.04
C PRO A 77 13.00 5.53 5.80
N CYS A 78 11.78 5.53 5.27
CA CYS A 78 11.50 4.94 3.96
C CYS A 78 12.39 5.60 2.90
N PHE A 79 12.99 4.81 2.03
CA PHE A 79 13.79 5.30 0.92
C PHE A 79 13.44 4.57 -0.37
N PHE A 80 13.81 5.16 -1.50
CA PHE A 80 13.58 4.54 -2.80
C PHE A 80 14.87 3.94 -3.33
N TRP A 81 14.81 2.66 -3.66
CA TRP A 81 15.90 1.93 -4.28
C TRP A 81 15.65 1.81 -5.77
N GLU A 82 16.54 2.39 -6.57
CA GLU A 82 16.45 2.36 -8.01
C GLU A 82 17.17 1.14 -8.56
N LYS A 83 16.44 0.26 -9.21
CA LYS A 83 17.05 -0.81 -9.98
C LYS A 83 17.32 -0.34 -11.39
N ILE A 84 18.58 -0.03 -11.64
CA ILE A 84 19.06 0.24 -13.00
C ILE A 84 19.13 -1.10 -13.73
N LYS A 85 18.21 -1.30 -14.67
CA LYS A 85 18.33 -2.40 -15.64
C LYS A 85 18.84 -1.85 -16.97
N TYR A 86 19.81 -2.52 -17.49
CA TYR A 86 20.57 -2.41 -18.71
C TYR A 86 19.74 -2.10 -19.95
N HIS A 87 19.99 -1.60 -20.96
CA HIS A 87 20.84 -0.69 -21.67
C HIS A 87 20.55 -0.94 -23.14
N GLY A 88 20.12 0.09 -23.79
CA GLY A 88 20.10 0.13 -25.23
C GLY A 88 21.54 0.02 -25.78
N LEU A 89 21.67 -0.26 -27.05
CA LEU A 89 22.92 -0.38 -27.81
C LEU A 89 23.89 0.80 -27.66
N ASN A 90 23.45 1.89 -27.01
CA ASN A 90 24.22 3.12 -26.81
C ASN A 90 24.75 3.31 -25.39
N GLY A 91 24.69 2.29 -24.52
CA GLY A 91 25.27 2.36 -23.17
C GLY A 91 24.49 3.22 -22.16
N ASN A 92 23.32 3.76 -22.50
CA ASN A 92 22.50 4.53 -21.58
C ASN A 92 21.77 3.61 -20.59
N ALA A 93 21.96 3.82 -19.30
CA ALA A 93 21.24 3.11 -18.26
C ALA A 93 19.75 3.48 -18.32
N ILE A 94 18.87 2.47 -18.33
CA ILE A 94 17.43 2.68 -18.20
C ILE A 94 17.02 2.25 -16.79
N VAL A 95 16.59 3.20 -15.97
CA VAL A 95 15.93 2.91 -14.69
C VAL A 95 14.62 2.19 -15.00
N ARG A 96 14.49 0.94 -14.59
CA ARG A 96 13.28 0.15 -14.84
C ARG A 96 12.29 0.16 -13.68
N GLY A 97 12.69 0.56 -12.52
CA GLY A 97 11.83 0.65 -11.35
C GLY A 97 12.53 1.34 -10.21
N SER A 98 11.78 2.15 -9.52
CA SER A 98 12.12 2.70 -8.22
C SER A 98 11.11 2.12 -7.25
N TYR A 99 11.59 1.48 -6.19
CA TYR A 99 10.74 0.81 -5.21
C TYR A 99 10.96 1.42 -3.84
N ALA A 100 9.87 1.58 -3.07
CA ALA A 100 9.97 1.99 -1.68
C ALA A 100 10.51 0.84 -0.83
N TYR A 101 11.56 1.13 -0.08
CA TYR A 101 12.21 0.20 0.82
C TYR A 101 11.96 0.60 2.26
N ILE A 102 11.58 -0.37 3.07
CA ILE A 102 11.46 -0.24 4.51
C ILE A 102 12.16 -1.42 5.19
N PRO A 103 12.58 -1.26 6.46
CA PRO A 103 13.21 -2.33 7.22
C PRO A 103 12.31 -3.56 7.35
N VAL A 104 12.92 -4.75 7.30
CA VAL A 104 12.22 -6.01 7.59
C VAL A 104 11.69 -6.01 9.02
N SER A 105 12.38 -5.34 9.95
CA SER A 105 11.90 -5.12 11.33
C SER A 105 10.59 -4.34 11.37
N SER A 106 10.49 -3.26 10.60
CA SER A 106 9.23 -2.48 10.49
C SER A 106 8.13 -3.29 9.80
N LEU A 107 8.46 -4.10 8.79
CA LEU A 107 7.48 -5.04 8.19
C LEU A 107 6.93 -6.02 9.22
N ALA A 108 7.80 -6.57 10.08
CA ALA A 108 7.39 -7.48 11.14
C ALA A 108 6.34 -6.86 12.07
N GLU A 109 6.58 -5.62 12.49
CA GLU A 109 5.67 -4.91 13.38
C GLU A 109 4.35 -4.54 12.68
N ILE A 110 4.41 -3.98 11.46
CA ILE A 110 3.24 -3.54 10.69
C ILE A 110 2.33 -4.71 10.36
N PHE A 111 2.91 -5.84 9.99
CA PHE A 111 2.16 -7.02 9.53
C PHE A 111 2.04 -8.13 10.59
N HIS A 112 2.34 -7.81 11.85
CA HIS A 112 2.20 -8.69 13.01
C HIS A 112 2.92 -10.03 12.87
N MET A 113 4.11 -10.00 12.28
CA MET A 113 4.98 -11.16 12.11
C MET A 113 6.09 -11.19 13.17
N ARG A 114 6.65 -12.36 13.42
CA ARG A 114 7.81 -12.48 14.31
C ARG A 114 9.09 -12.36 13.48
N LEU A 115 9.99 -11.50 13.93
CA LEU A 115 11.32 -11.33 13.32
C LEU A 115 12.36 -12.21 14.02
N LYS A 116 13.18 -12.89 13.22
CA LYS A 116 14.43 -13.50 13.63
C LYS A 116 15.53 -13.02 12.69
N THR A 117 16.70 -12.70 13.20
CA THR A 117 17.84 -12.25 12.40
C THR A 117 19.08 -13.09 12.66
N GLU A 118 19.90 -13.25 11.64
CA GLU A 118 21.19 -13.93 11.68
C GLU A 118 22.25 -13.08 10.96
N GLU A 119 23.50 -13.45 11.09
CA GLU A 119 24.64 -12.79 10.41
C GLU A 119 24.69 -11.27 10.63
N ASN A 120 24.52 -10.83 11.88
CA ASN A 120 24.45 -9.40 12.24
C ASN A 120 23.36 -8.63 11.48
N GLY A 121 22.20 -9.26 11.28
CA GLY A 121 21.05 -8.65 10.60
C GLY A 121 21.05 -8.75 9.07
N ARG A 122 22.06 -9.36 8.47
CA ARG A 122 22.14 -9.55 7.01
C ARG A 122 21.19 -10.62 6.48
N VAL A 123 20.77 -11.52 7.35
CA VAL A 123 19.72 -12.50 7.06
C VAL A 123 18.59 -12.29 8.04
N ALA A 124 17.37 -12.19 7.51
CA ALA A 124 16.16 -11.98 8.30
C ALA A 124 15.08 -12.98 7.93
N TYR A 125 14.38 -13.47 8.95
CA TYR A 125 13.24 -14.37 8.82
C TYR A 125 12.01 -13.67 9.39
N LEU A 126 10.97 -13.56 8.60
CA LEU A 126 9.64 -13.18 9.04
C LEU A 126 8.80 -14.43 9.21
N CYS A 127 8.39 -14.72 10.44
CA CYS A 127 7.67 -15.94 10.77
C CYS A 127 6.22 -15.63 11.16
N GLY A 128 5.29 -16.39 10.60
CA GLY A 128 3.86 -16.25 10.78
C GLY A 128 3.17 -15.62 9.56
N ALA A 129 1.85 -15.72 9.53
CA ALA A 129 1.04 -15.16 8.45
C ALA A 129 1.03 -13.63 8.52
N PRO A 130 1.44 -12.89 7.47
CA PRO A 130 1.33 -11.46 7.44
C PRO A 130 -0.14 -11.04 7.50
N GLN A 131 -0.42 -10.06 8.36
CA GLN A 131 -1.76 -9.58 8.62
C GLN A 131 -1.82 -8.06 8.60
N ILE A 132 -2.87 -7.51 7.99
CA ILE A 132 -3.23 -6.09 8.10
C ILE A 132 -4.75 -5.93 8.09
N GLY A 133 -5.30 -5.32 9.13
CA GLY A 133 -6.75 -5.24 9.31
C GLY A 133 -7.37 -6.65 9.33
N LYS A 134 -8.29 -6.94 8.42
CA LYS A 134 -8.93 -8.25 8.27
C LYS A 134 -8.23 -9.18 7.26
N ILE A 135 -7.23 -8.67 6.55
CA ILE A 135 -6.48 -9.46 5.57
C ILE A 135 -5.41 -10.26 6.29
N ILE A 136 -5.42 -11.57 6.11
CA ILE A 136 -4.44 -12.51 6.64
C ILE A 136 -4.00 -13.40 5.49
N SER A 137 -2.68 -13.52 5.30
CA SER A 137 -2.11 -14.43 4.30
C SER A 137 -1.76 -15.77 4.94
N GLU A 138 -2.74 -16.61 5.14
CA GLU A 138 -2.59 -17.91 5.83
C GLU A 138 -1.62 -18.87 5.13
N GLU A 139 -1.33 -18.64 3.86
CA GLU A 139 -0.39 -19.46 3.06
C GLU A 139 1.08 -19.28 3.48
N VAL A 140 1.40 -18.26 4.27
CA VAL A 140 2.77 -17.90 4.62
C VAL A 140 3.08 -18.33 6.05
N GLU A 141 4.08 -19.19 6.20
CA GLU A 141 4.62 -19.60 7.49
C GLU A 141 5.93 -18.87 7.81
N GLU A 142 6.79 -18.76 6.81
CA GLU A 142 8.11 -18.12 6.95
C GLU A 142 8.57 -17.49 5.64
N ILE A 143 9.22 -16.33 5.74
CA ILE A 143 9.87 -15.64 4.63
C ILE A 143 11.30 -15.33 5.06
N GLN A 144 12.28 -15.82 4.30
CA GLN A 144 13.70 -15.52 4.53
C GLN A 144 14.22 -14.55 3.48
N PHE A 145 14.89 -13.51 3.96
CA PHE A 145 15.62 -12.52 3.14
C PHE A 145 17.11 -12.58 3.46
N ALA A 146 17.94 -12.31 2.45
CA ALA A 146 19.38 -12.18 2.63
C ALA A 146 19.90 -10.97 1.85
N GLU A 147 20.82 -10.22 2.45
CA GLU A 147 21.45 -9.05 1.84
C GLU A 147 22.01 -9.36 0.45
N GLY A 148 21.79 -8.44 -0.49
CA GLY A 148 22.26 -8.52 -1.87
C GLY A 148 21.51 -9.53 -2.76
N ASN A 149 20.57 -10.30 -2.19
CA ASN A 149 19.79 -11.27 -2.96
C ASN A 149 18.48 -10.70 -3.46
N ILE A 150 18.19 -10.91 -4.75
CA ILE A 150 16.86 -10.68 -5.33
C ILE A 150 15.92 -11.85 -5.05
N ALA A 151 16.47 -13.03 -4.76
CA ALA A 151 15.72 -14.21 -4.36
C ALA A 151 15.46 -14.17 -2.84
N CYS A 152 14.28 -14.56 -2.45
CA CYS A 152 13.90 -14.86 -1.07
C CYS A 152 13.39 -16.30 -0.98
N ILE A 153 13.28 -16.83 0.21
CA ILE A 153 12.71 -18.17 0.45
C ILE A 153 11.39 -17.99 1.18
N VAL A 154 10.31 -18.51 0.60
CA VAL A 154 8.97 -18.50 1.17
C VAL A 154 8.53 -19.94 1.38
N ASN A 155 8.31 -20.38 2.63
CA ASN A 155 7.94 -21.76 2.96
C ASN A 155 8.84 -22.80 2.26
N ASN A 156 10.14 -22.64 2.31
CA ASN A 156 11.15 -23.49 1.64
C ASN A 156 11.14 -23.41 0.08
N SER A 157 10.39 -22.52 -0.53
CA SER A 157 10.37 -22.29 -1.97
C SER A 157 11.08 -20.99 -2.33
N VAL A 158 11.91 -21.03 -3.38
CA VAL A 158 12.62 -19.82 -3.85
C VAL A 158 11.67 -18.97 -4.69
N GLU A 159 11.54 -17.69 -4.31
CA GLU A 159 10.79 -16.69 -5.05
C GLU A 159 11.66 -15.49 -5.42
N SER A 160 11.29 -14.75 -6.45
CA SER A 160 12.00 -13.55 -6.88
C SER A 160 11.27 -12.30 -6.44
N MET A 161 11.97 -11.42 -5.75
CA MET A 161 11.53 -10.07 -5.44
C MET A 161 11.67 -9.14 -6.65
N TYR A 162 11.19 -7.91 -6.54
CA TYR A 162 11.36 -6.90 -7.60
C TYR A 162 12.80 -6.39 -7.69
N ALA A 163 13.48 -6.31 -6.56
CA ALA A 163 14.87 -5.93 -6.44
C ALA A 163 15.50 -6.62 -5.21
N GLU A 164 16.82 -6.56 -5.08
CA GLU A 164 17.58 -7.16 -4.02
C GLU A 164 17.28 -6.58 -2.63
N ALA A 165 17.40 -7.38 -1.59
CA ALA A 165 17.39 -6.89 -0.21
C ALA A 165 18.69 -6.11 0.05
N VAL A 166 18.61 -4.97 0.72
CA VAL A 166 19.76 -4.08 0.96
C VAL A 166 19.90 -3.72 2.43
N MET A 167 21.14 -3.60 2.90
CA MET A 167 21.43 -3.08 4.23
C MET A 167 21.50 -1.55 4.19
N LYS A 168 20.80 -0.90 5.12
CA LYS A 168 20.87 0.55 5.36
C LYS A 168 20.73 0.84 6.84
N GLU A 169 21.63 1.63 7.41
CA GLU A 169 21.63 1.99 8.84
C GLU A 169 21.54 0.77 9.78
N ASN A 170 22.21 -0.35 9.42
CA ASN A 170 22.18 -1.65 10.10
C ASN A 170 20.82 -2.38 10.07
N GLU A 171 19.89 -1.95 9.23
CA GLU A 171 18.60 -2.61 8.99
C GLU A 171 18.60 -3.28 7.60
N LEU A 172 18.14 -4.52 7.53
CA LEU A 172 17.88 -5.17 6.25
C LEU A 172 16.54 -4.67 5.71
N CYS A 173 16.55 -4.14 4.49
CA CYS A 173 15.39 -3.51 3.88
C CYS A 173 14.99 -4.22 2.60
N VAL A 174 13.71 -4.28 2.33
CA VAL A 174 13.14 -4.90 1.13
C VAL A 174 12.04 -4.03 0.53
N SER A 175 11.67 -4.32 -0.73
CA SER A 175 10.59 -3.60 -1.43
C SER A 175 9.24 -3.85 -0.76
N LEU A 176 8.63 -2.75 -0.32
CA LEU A 176 7.29 -2.75 0.24
C LEU A 176 6.25 -3.17 -0.80
N GLU A 177 6.36 -2.65 -2.04
CA GLU A 177 5.38 -2.93 -3.09
C GLU A 177 5.35 -4.41 -3.46
N TRP A 178 6.51 -5.05 -3.47
CA TRP A 178 6.58 -6.50 -3.69
C TRP A 178 5.89 -7.24 -2.56
N PHE A 179 6.22 -6.89 -1.31
CA PHE A 179 5.65 -7.53 -0.12
C PHE A 179 4.13 -7.40 -0.08
N ALA A 180 3.62 -6.17 -0.22
CA ALA A 180 2.19 -5.88 -0.17
C ALA A 180 1.39 -6.58 -1.27
N ARG A 181 1.91 -6.61 -2.49
CA ARG A 181 1.24 -7.29 -3.61
C ARG A 181 1.32 -8.80 -3.49
N ARG A 182 2.49 -9.33 -3.13
CA ARG A 182 2.72 -10.79 -3.11
C ARG A 182 1.93 -11.47 -2.01
N PHE A 183 2.00 -10.96 -0.79
CA PHE A 183 1.43 -11.64 0.36
C PHE A 183 0.03 -11.16 0.71
N LEU A 184 -0.24 -9.88 0.59
CA LEU A 184 -1.51 -9.31 1.02
C LEU A 184 -2.47 -9.01 -0.13
N LYS A 185 -2.04 -9.22 -1.38
CA LYS A 185 -2.82 -8.96 -2.60
C LYS A 185 -3.35 -7.53 -2.71
N LEU A 186 -2.65 -6.58 -2.09
CA LEU A 186 -3.04 -5.18 -2.10
C LEU A 186 -2.78 -4.53 -3.47
N SER A 187 -3.66 -3.60 -3.82
CA SER A 187 -3.42 -2.64 -4.90
C SER A 187 -2.40 -1.62 -4.41
N VAL A 188 -1.31 -1.46 -5.13
CA VAL A 188 -0.24 -0.54 -4.74
C VAL A 188 -0.01 0.47 -5.85
N SER A 189 0.01 1.74 -5.49
CA SER A 189 0.31 2.86 -6.38
C SER A 189 1.33 3.80 -5.75
N GLU A 190 2.09 4.48 -6.59
CA GLU A 190 3.08 5.49 -6.20
C GLU A 190 2.77 6.82 -6.88
N CYS A 191 2.94 7.90 -6.15
CA CYS A 191 2.88 9.26 -6.65
C CYS A 191 3.78 10.16 -5.82
N ASP A 192 4.69 10.86 -6.49
CA ASP A 192 5.55 11.88 -5.90
C ASP A 192 6.27 11.43 -4.60
N GLY A 193 6.83 10.21 -4.64
CA GLY A 193 7.56 9.62 -3.52
C GLY A 193 6.68 9.14 -2.37
N VAL A 194 5.38 9.02 -2.57
CA VAL A 194 4.45 8.38 -1.63
C VAL A 194 3.95 7.07 -2.22
N VAL A 195 4.14 5.97 -1.52
CA VAL A 195 3.56 4.67 -1.85
C VAL A 195 2.32 4.45 -1.00
N TYR A 196 1.23 4.13 -1.66
CA TYR A 196 -0.05 3.84 -1.05
C TYR A 196 -0.53 2.44 -1.46
N ALA A 197 -0.93 1.65 -0.48
CA ALA A 197 -1.46 0.31 -0.67
C ALA A 197 -2.84 0.19 -0.03
N THR A 198 -3.77 -0.46 -0.73
CA THR A 198 -5.15 -0.65 -0.28
C THR A 198 -5.72 -1.95 -0.83
N ASP A 199 -6.76 -2.47 -0.20
CA ASP A 199 -7.51 -3.65 -0.63
C ASP A 199 -8.42 -3.40 -1.85
N HIS A 200 -8.50 -2.16 -2.32
CA HIS A 200 -9.30 -1.78 -3.48
C HIS A 200 -8.45 -1.27 -4.64
N PRO A 201 -8.89 -1.48 -5.89
CA PRO A 201 -8.23 -0.90 -7.05
C PRO A 201 -8.32 0.63 -6.99
N SER A 202 -7.28 1.27 -6.47
CA SER A 202 -7.20 2.73 -6.46
C SER A 202 -5.79 3.19 -6.81
N ARG A 203 -5.69 4.41 -7.36
CA ARG A 203 -4.42 5.08 -7.61
C ARG A 203 -4.38 6.35 -6.77
N ILE A 204 -3.25 6.55 -6.14
CA ILE A 204 -3.01 7.79 -5.39
C ILE A 204 -2.86 8.97 -6.35
N SER A 205 -3.56 10.06 -6.08
CA SER A 205 -3.36 11.35 -6.76
C SER A 205 -2.26 12.16 -6.08
N TRP A 206 -1.77 13.17 -6.75
CA TRP A 206 -0.75 14.06 -6.19
C TRP A 206 -1.27 14.82 -4.95
N HIS A 207 -2.54 15.21 -4.90
CA HIS A 207 -3.16 15.83 -3.72
C HIS A 207 -3.15 14.90 -2.51
N MET A 208 -3.52 13.62 -2.72
CA MET A 208 -3.47 12.62 -1.65
C MET A 208 -2.03 12.35 -1.22
N ALA A 209 -1.09 12.31 -2.16
CA ALA A 209 0.31 12.13 -1.85
C ALA A 209 0.85 13.29 -0.98
N ASP A 210 0.47 14.53 -1.29
CA ASP A 210 0.86 15.71 -0.51
C ASP A 210 0.26 15.70 0.90
N LEU A 211 -1.02 15.36 1.03
CA LEU A 211 -1.69 15.19 2.33
C LEU A 211 -1.00 14.10 3.17
N ILE A 212 -0.76 12.93 2.59
CA ILE A 212 -0.09 11.81 3.28
C ILE A 212 1.31 12.23 3.71
N ARG A 213 2.09 12.87 2.83
CA ARG A 213 3.44 13.35 3.15
C ARG A 213 3.43 14.34 4.32
N THR A 214 2.48 15.26 4.33
CA THR A 214 2.29 16.22 5.42
C THR A 214 1.90 15.52 6.71
N TYR A 215 1.03 14.51 6.63
CA TYR A 215 0.57 13.76 7.80
C TYR A 215 1.67 12.87 8.40
N LEU A 216 2.62 12.41 7.59
CA LEU A 216 3.76 11.59 8.00
C LEU A 216 4.99 12.42 8.44
N THR A 217 4.86 13.72 8.53
CA THR A 217 5.90 14.61 9.10
C THR A 217 5.90 14.54 10.63
#